data_8779d57882085ebf10031c1e60fad971
#
_entry.id   8779d57882085ebf10031c1e60fad971
#
_cell.length_a   1.000
_cell.length_b   1.000
_cell.length_c   1.000
_cell.angle_alpha   90.00
_cell.angle_beta   90.00
_cell.angle_gamma   90.00
#
_symmetry.space_group_name_H-M   'P 1'
#
loop_
_entity.id
_entity.type
_entity.pdbx_description
1 polymer ?
#
loop_
_entity_poly.entity_id
_entity_poly.type
_entity_poly.pdbx_seq_one_letter_code
_entity_poly.pdbx_strand_id
1 'polypeptide(L)'
;MPYSDSHKFFIKNSLLLGILFLILFLVFPVGGAIDMYFIQPWIDSTGHFPLKDNWFLIEINHKLLKHIVIAFYIAVFISWIASFKVAKLKAYQWQLGYLFIVSVLSTALIGILKSHSAHACPWSMTEQTALGYVWDFSASNGRCFPGGHASTGFSLLTGFFVFRRSNSKVAYFFLVLGLALGLITGWGQIMRGAHFLSHNLWTCLLYTSPSPRDPKTYR
;
A
#
# COMPACT_ATOMS: atom_id res chain seq x y z
N MET A 1 -30.65 -8.40 8.19
CA MET A 1 -29.92 -9.42 7.40
C MET A 1 -28.98 -10.17 8.29
N PRO A 2 -28.97 -11.48 8.21
CA PRO A 2 -28.49 -12.34 9.28
C PRO A 2 -26.95 -12.40 9.34
N TYR A 3 -26.47 -12.72 10.53
CA TYR A 3 -25.11 -13.08 10.94
C TYR A 3 -24.39 -14.01 9.93
N SER A 4 -25.11 -14.83 9.20
CA SER A 4 -24.65 -15.73 8.14
C SER A 4 -23.87 -15.06 7.01
N ASP A 5 -24.29 -13.86 6.54
CA ASP A 5 -23.64 -13.21 5.37
C ASP A 5 -22.31 -12.54 5.72
N SER A 6 -22.19 -12.02 6.93
CA SER A 6 -20.91 -11.49 7.43
C SER A 6 -19.88 -12.58 7.59
N HIS A 7 -20.28 -13.73 8.11
CA HIS A 7 -19.40 -14.88 8.33
C HIS A 7 -18.91 -15.46 7.00
N LYS A 8 -19.82 -15.62 6.03
CA LYS A 8 -19.47 -16.09 4.67
C LYS A 8 -18.47 -15.13 3.97
N PHE A 9 -18.74 -13.82 4.09
CA PHE A 9 -17.81 -12.82 3.54
C PHE A 9 -16.44 -12.92 4.19
N PHE A 10 -16.37 -13.02 5.52
CA PHE A 10 -15.11 -13.14 6.25
C PHE A 10 -14.32 -14.37 5.81
N ILE A 11 -14.96 -15.55 5.77
CA ILE A 11 -14.31 -16.79 5.32
C ILE A 11 -13.81 -16.65 3.88
N LYS A 12 -14.67 -16.20 2.95
CA LYS A 12 -14.30 -16.03 1.54
C LYS A 12 -13.11 -15.09 1.37
N ASN A 13 -13.12 -13.98 2.09
CA ASN A 13 -12.05 -12.99 2.00
C ASN A 13 -10.76 -13.48 2.67
N SER A 14 -10.83 -14.20 3.79
CA SER A 14 -9.67 -14.82 4.42
C SER A 14 -9.05 -15.91 3.55
N LEU A 15 -9.86 -16.72 2.87
CA LEU A 15 -9.38 -17.70 1.89
C LEU A 15 -8.69 -17.02 0.70
N LEU A 16 -9.31 -15.96 0.16
CA LEU A 16 -8.70 -15.17 -0.91
C LEU A 16 -7.37 -14.58 -0.50
N LEU A 17 -7.28 -14.01 0.71
CA LEU A 17 -6.02 -13.48 1.24
C LEU A 17 -4.96 -14.57 1.43
N GLY A 18 -5.36 -15.74 1.93
CA GLY A 18 -4.47 -16.89 2.03
C GLY A 18 -3.91 -17.32 0.68
N ILE A 19 -4.75 -17.37 -0.35
CA ILE A 19 -4.35 -17.68 -1.73
C ILE A 19 -3.39 -16.59 -2.26
N LEU A 20 -3.74 -15.31 -2.09
CA LEU A 20 -2.90 -14.19 -2.54
C LEU A 20 -1.55 -14.18 -1.80
N PHE A 21 -1.54 -14.46 -0.51
CA PHE A 21 -0.31 -14.62 0.27
C PHE A 21 0.58 -15.73 -0.30
N LEU A 22 0.00 -16.90 -0.58
CA LEU A 22 0.74 -18.03 -1.18
C LEU A 22 1.27 -17.69 -2.58
N ILE A 23 0.47 -17.01 -3.40
CA ILE A 23 0.92 -16.53 -4.72
C ILE A 23 2.09 -15.57 -4.56
N LEU A 24 2.00 -14.56 -3.67
CA LEU A 24 3.09 -13.63 -3.44
C LEU A 24 4.35 -14.34 -2.92
N PHE A 25 4.20 -15.27 -2.02
CA PHE A 25 5.32 -16.00 -1.44
C PHE A 25 6.03 -16.91 -2.43
N LEU A 26 5.27 -17.61 -3.29
CA LEU A 26 5.81 -18.62 -4.20
C LEU A 26 6.21 -18.03 -5.57
N VAL A 27 5.44 -17.06 -6.08
CA VAL A 27 5.61 -16.52 -7.44
C VAL A 27 6.39 -15.21 -7.46
N PHE A 28 6.29 -14.41 -6.38
CA PHE A 28 6.94 -13.10 -6.28
C PHE A 28 7.92 -13.03 -5.10
N PRO A 29 8.90 -13.96 -4.98
CA PRO A 29 9.92 -13.83 -3.95
C PRO A 29 10.68 -12.52 -4.14
N VAL A 30 11.04 -11.87 -3.04
CA VAL A 30 11.78 -10.60 -3.07
C VAL A 30 13.12 -10.78 -3.78
N GLY A 31 13.40 -9.94 -4.79
CA GLY A 31 14.59 -10.08 -5.62
C GLY A 31 14.55 -11.27 -6.60
N GLY A 32 13.39 -11.92 -6.75
CA GLY A 32 13.22 -13.02 -7.70
C GLY A 32 13.15 -12.57 -9.16
N ALA A 33 12.99 -13.54 -10.07
CA ALA A 33 13.02 -13.31 -11.52
C ALA A 33 12.01 -12.22 -11.98
N ILE A 34 10.83 -12.18 -11.38
CA ILE A 34 9.81 -11.18 -11.72
C ILE A 34 10.27 -9.77 -11.28
N ASP A 35 10.81 -9.63 -10.08
CA ASP A 35 11.37 -8.36 -9.61
C ASP A 35 12.50 -7.89 -10.52
N MET A 36 13.39 -8.81 -10.92
CA MET A 36 14.47 -8.52 -11.87
C MET A 36 13.95 -8.06 -13.23
N TYR A 37 12.93 -8.74 -13.77
CA TYR A 37 12.33 -8.36 -15.04
C TYR A 37 11.77 -6.92 -15.03
N PHE A 38 11.10 -6.52 -13.95
CA PHE A 38 10.49 -5.20 -13.85
C PHE A 38 11.47 -4.09 -13.47
N ILE A 39 12.57 -4.40 -12.80
CA ILE A 39 13.56 -3.39 -12.39
C ILE A 39 14.65 -3.17 -13.45
N GLN A 40 14.98 -4.19 -14.23
CA GLN A 40 16.05 -4.16 -15.24
C GLN A 40 15.98 -2.98 -16.24
N PRO A 41 14.78 -2.54 -16.73
CA PRO A 41 14.71 -1.41 -17.64
C PRO A 41 15.15 -0.06 -17.05
N TRP A 42 15.29 0.04 -15.74
CA TRP A 42 15.56 1.28 -15.02
C TRP A 42 16.98 1.39 -14.47
N ILE A 43 17.81 0.37 -14.69
CA ILE A 43 19.21 0.33 -14.30
C ILE A 43 20.10 0.46 -15.52
N ASP A 44 21.17 1.25 -15.42
CA ASP A 44 22.14 1.39 -16.50
C ASP A 44 23.21 0.29 -16.50
N SER A 45 24.12 0.31 -17.47
CA SER A 45 25.20 -0.67 -17.63
C SER A 45 26.21 -0.67 -16.47
N THR A 46 26.24 0.36 -15.65
CA THR A 46 27.14 0.51 -14.49
C THR A 46 26.47 0.13 -13.17
N GLY A 47 25.17 -0.25 -13.19
CA GLY A 47 24.43 -0.62 -12.00
C GLY A 47 23.79 0.57 -11.27
N HIS A 48 23.77 1.76 -11.87
CA HIS A 48 23.10 2.91 -11.28
C HIS A 48 21.68 3.04 -11.79
N PHE A 49 20.84 3.74 -11.03
CA PHE A 49 19.47 4.09 -11.37
C PHE A 49 19.42 5.56 -11.82
N PRO A 50 19.42 5.85 -13.13
CA PRO A 50 19.43 7.23 -13.63
C PRO A 50 18.24 8.08 -13.17
N LEU A 51 17.12 7.43 -12.87
CA LEU A 51 15.90 8.09 -12.38
C LEU A 51 15.83 8.22 -10.86
N LYS A 52 16.87 7.81 -10.10
CA LYS A 52 16.88 7.85 -8.63
C LYS A 52 16.52 9.23 -8.10
N ASP A 53 17.09 10.27 -8.69
CA ASP A 53 16.93 11.67 -8.26
C ASP A 53 16.06 12.48 -9.23
N ASN A 54 15.25 11.82 -10.06
CA ASN A 54 14.34 12.47 -10.98
C ASN A 54 13.31 13.34 -10.23
N TRP A 55 13.26 14.63 -10.55
CA TRP A 55 12.40 15.61 -9.89
C TRP A 55 10.92 15.22 -9.92
N PHE A 56 10.39 14.80 -11.07
CA PHE A 56 8.97 14.44 -11.18
C PHE A 56 8.60 13.26 -10.28
N LEU A 57 9.48 12.24 -10.24
CA LEU A 57 9.25 11.06 -9.39
C LEU A 57 9.36 11.40 -7.89
N ILE A 58 10.23 12.36 -7.52
CA ILE A 58 10.38 12.80 -6.12
C ILE A 58 9.25 13.75 -5.73
N GLU A 59 9.08 14.85 -6.45
CA GLU A 59 8.21 15.93 -6.01
C GLU A 59 6.73 15.63 -6.30
N ILE A 60 6.42 15.11 -7.48
CA ILE A 60 5.02 14.88 -7.88
C ILE A 60 4.56 13.48 -7.46
N ASN A 61 5.22 12.44 -7.96
CA ASN A 61 4.77 11.07 -7.72
C ASN A 61 4.87 10.66 -6.24
N HIS A 62 5.91 11.10 -5.55
CA HIS A 62 6.12 10.73 -4.15
C HIS A 62 5.58 11.78 -3.17
N LYS A 63 6.08 13.03 -3.20
CA LYS A 63 5.74 14.02 -2.16
C LYS A 63 4.33 14.57 -2.32
N LEU A 64 3.97 15.07 -3.51
CA LEU A 64 2.67 15.71 -3.72
C LEU A 64 1.52 14.72 -3.50
N LEU A 65 1.55 13.55 -4.14
CA LEU A 65 0.50 12.54 -3.96
C LEU A 65 0.36 12.10 -2.50
N LYS A 66 1.47 11.92 -1.79
CA LYS A 66 1.46 11.64 -0.36
C LYS A 66 0.76 12.75 0.44
N HIS A 67 1.09 14.01 0.18
CA HIS A 67 0.48 15.13 0.92
C HIS A 67 -1.00 15.29 0.62
N ILE A 68 -1.45 15.03 -0.62
CA ILE A 68 -2.88 15.02 -0.97
C ILE A 68 -3.63 13.96 -0.15
N VAL A 69 -3.10 12.75 -0.05
CA VAL A 69 -3.73 11.68 0.73
C VAL A 69 -3.71 12.00 2.24
N ILE A 70 -2.62 12.58 2.75
CA ILE A 70 -2.56 13.04 4.15
C ILE A 70 -3.62 14.11 4.40
N ALA A 71 -3.73 15.13 3.53
CA ALA A 71 -4.75 16.18 3.65
C ALA A 71 -6.17 15.60 3.63
N PHE A 72 -6.44 14.61 2.77
CA PHE A 72 -7.69 13.86 2.77
C PHE A 72 -7.98 13.22 4.13
N TYR A 73 -7.00 12.51 4.73
CA TYR A 73 -7.20 11.88 6.04
C TYR A 73 -7.32 12.87 7.19
N ILE A 74 -6.66 14.05 7.11
CA ILE A 74 -6.89 15.13 8.05
C ILE A 74 -8.35 15.62 7.94
N ALA A 75 -8.87 15.81 6.74
CA ALA A 75 -10.26 16.18 6.52
C ALA A 75 -11.24 15.12 7.06
N VAL A 76 -10.95 13.82 6.83
CA VAL A 76 -11.74 12.72 7.41
C VAL A 76 -11.72 12.77 8.94
N PHE A 77 -10.55 12.98 9.55
CA PHE A 77 -10.41 13.09 11.01
C PHE A 77 -11.21 14.27 11.58
N ILE A 78 -11.07 15.45 10.99
CA ILE A 78 -11.84 16.66 11.41
C ILE A 78 -13.34 16.39 11.27
N SER A 79 -13.78 15.79 10.15
CA SER A 79 -15.18 15.43 9.92
C SER A 79 -15.68 14.39 10.94
N TRP A 80 -14.84 13.42 11.30
CA TRP A 80 -15.16 12.46 12.35
C TRP A 80 -15.36 13.13 13.70
N ILE A 81 -14.44 14.00 14.13
CA ILE A 81 -14.58 14.75 15.38
C ILE A 81 -15.80 15.67 15.34
N ALA A 82 -16.04 16.36 14.24
CA ALA A 82 -17.23 17.20 14.07
C ALA A 82 -18.54 16.40 14.13
N SER A 83 -18.54 15.13 13.74
CA SER A 83 -19.72 14.27 13.76
C SER A 83 -20.32 14.03 15.15
N PHE A 84 -19.54 14.25 16.21
CA PHE A 84 -20.06 14.16 17.59
C PHE A 84 -21.00 15.33 17.96
N LYS A 85 -20.88 16.48 17.26
CA LYS A 85 -21.66 17.69 17.53
C LYS A 85 -22.58 18.08 16.36
N VAL A 86 -22.21 17.78 15.14
CA VAL A 86 -22.93 18.18 13.91
C VAL A 86 -23.90 17.08 13.48
N ALA A 87 -25.21 17.31 13.62
CA ALA A 87 -26.26 16.33 13.33
C ALA A 87 -26.16 15.73 11.90
N LYS A 88 -25.83 16.57 10.90
CA LYS A 88 -25.66 16.12 9.50
C LYS A 88 -24.55 15.09 9.31
N LEU A 89 -23.49 15.14 10.11
CA LEU A 89 -22.36 14.23 10.04
C LEU A 89 -22.54 12.98 10.91
N LYS A 90 -23.48 13.03 11.86
CA LYS A 90 -23.71 11.93 12.81
C LYS A 90 -24.05 10.60 12.11
N ALA A 91 -24.74 10.66 10.99
CA ALA A 91 -25.08 9.48 10.18
C ALA A 91 -23.84 8.76 9.61
N TYR A 92 -22.71 9.48 9.46
CA TYR A 92 -21.45 8.97 8.91
C TYR A 92 -20.37 8.78 9.97
N GLN A 93 -20.68 9.02 11.25
CA GLN A 93 -19.71 8.99 12.35
C GLN A 93 -18.89 7.70 12.39
N TRP A 94 -19.55 6.56 12.23
CA TRP A 94 -18.90 5.27 12.24
C TRP A 94 -17.99 5.09 11.01
N GLN A 95 -18.47 5.43 9.81
CA GLN A 95 -17.71 5.30 8.57
C GLN A 95 -16.46 6.17 8.59
N LEU A 96 -16.57 7.41 9.06
CA LEU A 96 -15.44 8.35 9.18
C LEU A 96 -14.41 7.85 10.18
N GLY A 97 -14.86 7.41 11.38
CA GLY A 97 -13.98 6.87 12.40
C GLY A 97 -13.26 5.60 11.95
N TYR A 98 -13.99 4.67 11.34
CA TYR A 98 -13.40 3.44 10.82
C TYR A 98 -12.38 3.73 9.71
N LEU A 99 -12.75 4.56 8.74
CA LEU A 99 -11.86 4.95 7.63
C LEU A 99 -10.55 5.54 8.15
N PHE A 100 -10.63 6.45 9.12
CA PHE A 100 -9.45 7.07 9.72
C PHE A 100 -8.60 6.07 10.52
N ILE A 101 -9.21 5.40 11.50
CA ILE A 101 -8.49 4.53 12.44
C ILE A 101 -7.82 3.37 11.71
N VAL A 102 -8.54 2.68 10.81
CA VAL A 102 -7.99 1.51 10.11
C VAL A 102 -6.86 1.93 9.16
N SER A 103 -7.01 3.06 8.45
CA SER A 103 -5.94 3.55 7.58
C SER A 103 -4.69 3.95 8.37
N VAL A 104 -4.84 4.61 9.51
CA VAL A 104 -3.71 4.96 10.39
C VAL A 104 -3.03 3.70 10.94
N LEU A 105 -3.80 2.75 11.45
CA LEU A 105 -3.25 1.50 11.99
C LEU A 105 -2.52 0.68 10.92
N SER A 106 -3.10 0.57 9.71
CA SER A 106 -2.45 -0.14 8.60
C SER A 106 -1.15 0.55 8.17
N THR A 107 -1.16 1.88 8.10
CA THR A 107 0.05 2.66 7.77
C THR A 107 1.11 2.52 8.87
N ALA A 108 0.71 2.55 10.13
CA ALA A 108 1.61 2.33 11.27
C ALA A 108 2.21 0.91 11.24
N LEU A 109 1.40 -0.11 10.93
CA LEU A 109 1.88 -1.48 10.76
C LEU A 109 2.96 -1.58 9.68
N ILE A 110 2.73 -0.98 8.50
CA ILE A 110 3.75 -0.89 7.43
C ILE A 110 5.01 -0.21 7.95
N GLY A 111 4.88 0.89 8.67
CA GLY A 111 6.01 1.61 9.28
C GLY A 111 6.81 0.74 10.26
N ILE A 112 6.12 -0.02 11.13
CA ILE A 112 6.74 -0.93 12.07
C ILE A 112 7.47 -2.07 11.34
N LEU A 113 6.80 -2.75 10.40
CA LEU A 113 7.42 -3.82 9.61
C LEU A 113 8.67 -3.31 8.88
N LYS A 114 8.57 -2.13 8.26
CA LYS A 114 9.67 -1.47 7.56
C LYS A 114 10.84 -1.13 8.49
N SER A 115 10.57 -0.65 9.71
CA SER A 115 11.61 -0.29 10.68
C SER A 115 12.44 -1.50 11.16
N HIS A 116 11.86 -2.69 11.11
CA HIS A 116 12.50 -3.95 11.50
C HIS A 116 13.03 -4.74 10.28
N SER A 117 12.80 -4.25 9.08
CA SER A 117 13.27 -4.90 7.86
C SER A 117 14.75 -4.62 7.63
N ALA A 118 15.52 -5.67 7.34
CA ALA A 118 16.92 -5.58 6.93
C ALA A 118 17.09 -5.53 5.39
N HIS A 119 15.99 -5.56 4.61
CA HIS A 119 16.08 -5.55 3.15
C HIS A 119 16.64 -4.23 2.62
N ALA A 120 17.74 -4.31 1.89
CA ALA A 120 18.32 -3.18 1.17
C ALA A 120 17.37 -2.69 0.06
N CYS A 121 17.52 -1.44 -0.34
CA CYS A 121 16.87 -0.92 -1.53
C CYS A 121 17.61 -1.38 -2.78
N PRO A 122 16.94 -1.67 -3.90
CA PRO A 122 17.60 -2.09 -5.14
C PRO A 122 18.78 -1.23 -5.54
N TRP A 123 18.69 0.09 -5.41
CA TRP A 123 19.79 1.01 -5.70
C TRP A 123 21.03 0.87 -4.79
N SER A 124 20.93 0.12 -3.71
CA SER A 124 22.02 -0.17 -2.77
C SER A 124 22.46 -1.64 -2.82
N MET A 125 21.92 -2.40 -3.78
CA MET A 125 22.20 -3.82 -3.97
C MET A 125 23.04 -4.10 -5.22
N THR A 126 23.58 -3.07 -5.87
CA THR A 126 24.38 -3.19 -7.05
C THR A 126 25.80 -2.76 -6.74
N GLU A 127 26.78 -3.58 -7.17
CA GLU A 127 28.20 -3.32 -7.06
C GLU A 127 28.80 -3.19 -8.45
N GLN A 128 29.53 -2.11 -8.71
CA GLN A 128 30.19 -1.88 -9.98
C GLN A 128 31.40 -2.81 -10.13
N THR A 129 31.54 -3.38 -11.31
CA THR A 129 32.68 -4.24 -11.68
C THR A 129 33.34 -3.74 -12.95
N ALA A 130 34.50 -4.29 -13.31
CA ALA A 130 35.20 -3.95 -14.57
C ALA A 130 34.37 -4.29 -15.85
N LEU A 131 33.39 -5.19 -15.75
CA LEU A 131 32.56 -5.66 -16.86
C LEU A 131 31.10 -5.20 -16.76
N GLY A 132 30.79 -4.24 -15.88
CA GLY A 132 29.44 -3.77 -15.63
C GLY A 132 29.10 -3.75 -14.14
N TYR A 133 28.07 -4.47 -13.71
CA TYR A 133 27.67 -4.57 -12.30
C TYR A 133 27.20 -5.97 -11.93
N VAL A 134 27.21 -6.26 -10.64
CA VAL A 134 26.62 -7.47 -10.05
C VAL A 134 25.59 -7.09 -8.99
N TRP A 135 24.61 -7.96 -8.76
CA TRP A 135 23.64 -7.80 -7.69
C TRP A 135 24.18 -8.43 -6.41
N ASP A 136 24.27 -7.65 -5.33
CA ASP A 136 24.52 -8.15 -3.99
C ASP A 136 23.20 -8.33 -3.22
N PHE A 137 22.65 -9.52 -3.24
CA PHE A 137 21.44 -9.88 -2.48
C PHE A 137 21.71 -10.10 -0.97
N SER A 138 22.98 -10.07 -0.55
CA SER A 138 23.36 -10.12 0.87
C SER A 138 23.32 -8.75 1.53
N ALA A 139 23.20 -7.67 0.76
CA ALA A 139 23.12 -6.31 1.27
C ALA A 139 21.92 -6.15 2.24
N SER A 140 22.23 -5.80 3.48
CA SER A 140 21.25 -5.69 4.57
C SER A 140 21.07 -4.26 5.10
N ASN A 141 21.74 -3.27 4.49
CA ASN A 141 21.71 -1.88 4.92
C ASN A 141 20.53 -1.11 4.36
N GLY A 142 19.31 -1.51 4.68
CA GLY A 142 18.15 -0.81 4.19
C GLY A 142 16.89 -1.13 4.97
N ARG A 143 15.88 -0.33 4.77
CA ARG A 143 14.53 -0.52 5.32
C ARG A 143 13.53 -0.42 4.19
N CYS A 144 13.75 -1.22 3.12
CA CYS A 144 13.00 -1.07 1.88
C CYS A 144 11.85 -2.04 1.69
N PHE A 145 11.66 -2.98 2.61
CA PHE A 145 10.52 -3.88 2.64
C PHE A 145 9.69 -3.68 3.92
N PRO A 146 8.35 -3.66 3.81
CA PRO A 146 7.51 -3.53 2.62
C PRO A 146 7.55 -2.10 2.04
N GLY A 147 6.92 -1.90 0.84
CA GLY A 147 6.94 -0.64 0.11
C GLY A 147 6.12 0.47 0.78
N GLY A 148 6.75 1.29 1.61
CA GLY A 148 6.06 2.35 2.36
C GLY A 148 5.42 3.43 1.51
N HIS A 149 5.91 3.70 0.31
CA HIS A 149 5.37 4.73 -0.58
C HIS A 149 4.05 4.31 -1.25
N ALA A 150 3.95 3.06 -1.67
CA ALA A 150 2.72 2.48 -2.18
C ALA A 150 1.61 2.45 -1.12
N SER A 151 1.98 2.38 0.17
CA SER A 151 1.04 2.35 1.28
C SER A 151 0.14 3.58 1.32
N THR A 152 0.64 4.75 0.89
CA THR A 152 -0.15 5.99 0.85
C THR A 152 -1.36 5.83 -0.09
N GLY A 153 -1.17 5.29 -1.28
CA GLY A 153 -2.28 5.03 -2.21
C GLY A 153 -3.17 3.90 -1.72
N PHE A 154 -2.58 2.77 -1.32
CA PHE A 154 -3.35 1.60 -0.86
C PHE A 154 -4.14 1.84 0.42
N SER A 155 -3.81 2.84 1.23
CA SER A 155 -4.61 3.21 2.41
C SER A 155 -6.07 3.53 2.05
N LEU A 156 -6.33 4.05 0.85
CA LEU A 156 -7.68 4.36 0.36
C LEU A 156 -8.54 3.11 0.14
N LEU A 157 -7.94 1.90 0.01
CA LEU A 157 -8.68 0.65 -0.09
C LEU A 157 -9.59 0.39 1.14
N THR A 158 -9.25 0.97 2.29
CA THR A 158 -10.12 0.96 3.47
C THR A 158 -11.52 1.49 3.15
N GLY A 159 -11.64 2.48 2.28
CA GLY A 159 -12.91 3.05 1.85
C GLY A 159 -13.82 2.04 1.14
N PHE A 160 -13.25 1.08 0.38
CA PHE A 160 -14.04 0.00 -0.20
C PHE A 160 -14.75 -0.82 0.89
N PHE A 161 -14.02 -1.23 1.92
CA PHE A 161 -14.60 -2.03 3.01
C PHE A 161 -15.65 -1.25 3.81
N VAL A 162 -15.44 0.05 4.00
CA VAL A 162 -16.37 0.95 4.70
C VAL A 162 -17.69 1.09 3.95
N PHE A 163 -17.64 1.35 2.65
CA PHE A 163 -18.80 1.75 1.86
C PHE A 163 -19.47 0.62 1.08
N ARG A 164 -18.88 -0.57 0.97
CA ARG A 164 -19.33 -1.66 0.11
C ARG A 164 -20.79 -2.10 0.34
N ARG A 165 -21.33 -1.89 1.55
CA ARG A 165 -22.73 -2.23 1.90
C ARG A 165 -23.68 -1.04 1.84
N SER A 166 -23.21 0.15 2.08
CA SER A 166 -24.03 1.36 2.12
C SER A 166 -24.09 2.09 0.79
N ASN A 167 -22.97 2.10 0.04
CA ASN A 167 -22.89 2.74 -1.27
C ASN A 167 -21.81 2.08 -2.13
N SER A 168 -22.25 1.16 -2.99
CA SER A 168 -21.33 0.40 -3.86
C SER A 168 -20.54 1.29 -4.82
N LYS A 169 -21.12 2.37 -5.34
CA LYS A 169 -20.42 3.29 -6.24
C LYS A 169 -19.23 3.96 -5.54
N VAL A 170 -19.45 4.45 -4.32
CA VAL A 170 -18.38 5.04 -3.51
C VAL A 170 -17.34 3.98 -3.13
N ALA A 171 -17.77 2.76 -2.81
CA ALA A 171 -16.85 1.68 -2.51
C ALA A 171 -15.91 1.37 -3.69
N TYR A 172 -16.46 1.17 -4.88
CA TYR A 172 -15.67 0.91 -6.09
C TYR A 172 -14.79 2.10 -6.49
N PHE A 173 -15.25 3.33 -6.27
CA PHE A 173 -14.41 4.52 -6.44
C PHE A 173 -13.16 4.43 -5.57
N PHE A 174 -13.30 4.12 -4.27
CA PHE A 174 -12.15 3.95 -3.37
C PHE A 174 -11.26 2.76 -3.76
N LEU A 175 -11.85 1.65 -4.23
CA LEU A 175 -11.11 0.50 -4.71
C LEU A 175 -10.21 0.88 -5.90
N VAL A 176 -10.80 1.47 -6.94
CA VAL A 176 -10.09 1.84 -8.16
C VAL A 176 -9.03 2.92 -7.87
N LEU A 177 -9.42 3.96 -7.11
CA LEU A 177 -8.51 5.04 -6.75
C LEU A 177 -7.34 4.54 -5.89
N GLY A 178 -7.62 3.70 -4.89
CA GLY A 178 -6.58 3.14 -4.02
C GLY A 178 -5.60 2.24 -4.77
N LEU A 179 -6.11 1.36 -5.64
CA LEU A 179 -5.26 0.53 -6.50
C LEU A 179 -4.45 1.39 -7.47
N ALA A 180 -5.08 2.33 -8.17
CA ALA A 180 -4.40 3.19 -9.14
C ALA A 180 -3.28 4.01 -8.47
N LEU A 181 -3.58 4.72 -7.39
CA LEU A 181 -2.57 5.53 -6.68
C LEU A 181 -1.48 4.68 -6.05
N GLY A 182 -1.82 3.54 -5.45
CA GLY A 182 -0.83 2.63 -4.87
C GLY A 182 0.12 2.06 -5.93
N LEU A 183 -0.40 1.67 -7.10
CA LEU A 183 0.40 1.17 -8.20
C LEU A 183 1.24 2.28 -8.86
N ILE A 184 0.67 3.46 -9.11
CA ILE A 184 1.39 4.60 -9.70
C ILE A 184 2.54 5.05 -8.80
N THR A 185 2.27 5.22 -7.50
CA THR A 185 3.33 5.61 -6.56
C THR A 185 4.36 4.51 -6.37
N GLY A 186 3.93 3.25 -6.30
CA GLY A 186 4.81 2.09 -6.23
C GLY A 186 5.70 1.95 -7.47
N TRP A 187 5.14 2.13 -8.67
CA TRP A 187 5.87 2.06 -9.92
C TRP A 187 6.96 3.14 -10.01
N GLY A 188 6.64 4.37 -9.62
CA GLY A 188 7.64 5.44 -9.54
C GLY A 188 8.82 5.08 -8.63
N GLN A 189 8.61 4.29 -7.58
CA GLN A 189 9.70 3.83 -6.72
C GLN A 189 10.50 2.66 -7.34
N ILE A 190 9.88 1.83 -8.21
CA ILE A 190 10.63 0.83 -8.99
C ILE A 190 11.55 1.54 -9.98
N MET A 191 11.04 2.52 -10.73
CA MET A 191 11.83 3.32 -11.68
C MET A 191 13.04 4.00 -11.02
N ARG A 192 12.90 4.40 -9.75
CA ARG A 192 13.99 5.01 -8.97
C ARG A 192 14.96 4.00 -8.35
N GLY A 193 14.67 2.69 -8.41
CA GLY A 193 15.44 1.67 -7.70
C GLY A 193 15.21 1.66 -6.18
N ALA A 194 14.15 2.30 -5.69
CA ALA A 194 13.84 2.34 -4.26
C ALA A 194 13.16 1.06 -3.76
N HIS A 195 12.35 0.43 -4.60
CA HIS A 195 11.60 -0.77 -4.26
C HIS A 195 11.54 -1.75 -5.42
N PHE A 196 11.49 -3.03 -5.11
CA PHE A 196 11.05 -4.07 -6.04
C PHE A 196 9.52 -4.06 -6.20
N LEU A 197 9.01 -4.70 -7.25
CA LEU A 197 7.57 -4.91 -7.45
C LEU A 197 6.95 -5.68 -6.27
N SER A 198 7.62 -6.74 -5.83
CA SER A 198 7.19 -7.57 -4.69
C SER A 198 6.97 -6.73 -3.41
N HIS A 199 7.83 -5.73 -3.12
CA HIS A 199 7.66 -4.83 -1.97
C HIS A 199 6.31 -4.11 -1.99
N ASN A 200 5.86 -3.67 -3.17
CA ASN A 200 4.59 -2.96 -3.35
C ASN A 200 3.40 -3.92 -3.30
N LEU A 201 3.53 -5.12 -3.85
CA LEU A 201 2.49 -6.15 -3.81
C LEU A 201 2.23 -6.64 -2.39
N TRP A 202 3.27 -6.86 -1.58
CA TRP A 202 3.12 -7.18 -0.16
C TRP A 202 2.41 -6.07 0.60
N THR A 203 2.72 -4.81 0.28
CA THR A 203 2.00 -3.67 0.87
C THR A 203 0.52 -3.69 0.48
N CYS A 204 0.20 -3.93 -0.81
CA CYS A 204 -1.17 -4.05 -1.28
C CYS A 204 -1.94 -5.14 -0.51
N LEU A 205 -1.34 -6.32 -0.33
CA LEU A 205 -1.95 -7.43 0.41
C LEU A 205 -2.31 -7.03 1.85
N LEU A 206 -1.42 -6.32 2.54
CA LEU A 206 -1.66 -5.88 3.91
C LEU A 206 -2.87 -4.94 4.03
N TYR A 207 -3.10 -4.07 3.03
CA TYR A 207 -4.27 -3.17 2.99
C TYR A 207 -5.56 -3.84 2.54
N THR A 208 -5.49 -4.99 1.90
CA THR A 208 -6.69 -5.77 1.50
C THR A 208 -7.17 -6.72 2.58
N SER A 209 -6.45 -6.82 3.71
CA SER A 209 -6.87 -7.64 4.85
C SER A 209 -8.15 -7.10 5.48
N PRO A 210 -9.23 -7.90 5.60
CA PRO A 210 -10.48 -7.44 6.19
C PRO A 210 -10.29 -7.24 7.71
N SER A 211 -10.79 -6.12 8.22
CA SER A 211 -10.94 -6.00 9.66
C SER A 211 -12.02 -6.98 10.15
N PRO A 212 -11.80 -7.70 11.26
CA PRO A 212 -12.76 -8.66 11.80
C PRO A 212 -14.10 -8.02 12.27
N ARG A 213 -14.16 -6.70 12.36
CA ARG A 213 -15.37 -5.95 12.72
C ARG A 213 -15.97 -5.30 11.48
N ASP A 214 -16.78 -6.09 10.77
CA ASP A 214 -17.73 -5.53 9.82
C ASP A 214 -18.71 -4.61 10.60
N PRO A 215 -18.87 -3.32 10.21
CA PRO A 215 -19.76 -2.44 10.94
C PRO A 215 -21.15 -3.01 10.97
N LYS A 216 -21.63 -3.40 12.14
CA LYS A 216 -23.04 -3.66 12.36
C LYS A 216 -23.76 -2.36 12.06
N THR A 217 -24.53 -2.32 11.01
CA THR A 217 -25.52 -1.27 10.80
C THR A 217 -26.52 -1.36 11.95
N TYR A 218 -26.29 -0.56 13.00
CA TYR A 218 -27.35 -0.28 13.95
C TYR A 218 -28.39 0.54 13.20
N ARG A 219 -29.61 -0.01 13.10
CA ARG A 219 -30.82 0.72 12.76
C ARG A 219 -31.16 1.65 13.90
#